data_aa4075e5b1a88739803a4934ee326636
#
_entry.id   aa4075e5b1a88739803a4934ee326636
#
_cell.length_a   1.000
_cell.length_b   1.000
_cell.length_c   1.000
_cell.angle_alpha   90.00
_cell.angle_beta   90.00
_cell.angle_gamma   90.00
#
_symmetry.space_group_name_H-M   'P 1'
#
loop_
_entity.id
_entity.type
_entity.pdbx_description
1 polymer ?
#
loop_
_entity_poly.entity_id
_entity_poly.type
_entity_poly.pdbx_seq_one_letter_code
_entity_poly.pdbx_strand_id
1 'polypeptide(L)' 'MNYEEFVELVGRLREKQSEYFRTRSKLVLFACKELEKQVDGIVATFAAAKK' A
#
# COMPACT_ATOMS: atom_id res chain seq x y z
N MET A 1 -8.47 10.94 5.25
CA MET A 1 -7.88 10.61 3.93
C MET A 1 -8.99 10.60 2.90
N ASN A 2 -8.80 11.26 1.78
CA ASN A 2 -9.79 11.28 0.71
C ASN A 2 -9.47 10.19 -0.34
N TYR A 3 -10.37 10.04 -1.30
CA TYR A 3 -10.26 9.01 -2.33
C TYR A 3 -8.97 9.16 -3.16
N GLU A 4 -8.62 10.39 -3.52
CA GLU A 4 -7.43 10.66 -4.33
C GLU A 4 -6.16 10.23 -3.61
N GLU A 5 -6.06 10.53 -2.32
CA GLU A 5 -4.92 10.12 -1.51
C GLU A 5 -4.82 8.61 -1.41
N PHE A 6 -5.95 7.94 -1.27
CA PHE A 6 -5.98 6.48 -1.22
C PHE A 6 -5.52 5.86 -2.53
N VAL A 7 -6.01 6.36 -3.65
CA VAL A 7 -5.60 5.87 -4.98
C VAL A 7 -4.11 6.07 -5.19
N GLU A 8 -3.58 7.23 -4.78
CA GLU A 8 -2.16 7.52 -4.88
C GLU A 8 -1.33 6.54 -4.04
N LEU A 9 -1.78 6.26 -2.83
CA LEU A 9 -1.10 5.31 -1.95
C LEU A 9 -1.05 3.92 -2.56
N VAL A 10 -2.16 3.44 -3.10
CA VAL A 10 -2.23 2.13 -3.77
C VAL A 10 -1.31 2.11 -5.00
N GLY A 11 -1.26 3.22 -5.75
CA GLY A 11 -0.36 3.35 -6.89
C GLY A 11 1.10 3.19 -6.48
N ARG A 12 1.50 3.82 -5.39
CA ARG A 12 2.87 3.69 -4.86
C ARG A 12 3.18 2.26 -4.45
N LEU A 13 2.22 1.59 -3.81
CA LEU A 13 2.38 0.19 -3.42
C LEU A 13 2.63 -0.69 -4.65
N ARG A 14 1.83 -0.51 -5.69
CA ARG A 14 2.00 -1.28 -6.92
C ARG A 14 3.34 -1.04 -7.59
N GLU A 15 3.80 0.21 -7.62
CA GLU A 15 5.10 0.54 -8.16
C GLU A 15 6.22 -0.16 -7.39
N LYS A 16 6.15 -0.16 -6.07
CA LYS A 16 7.14 -0.82 -5.23
C LYS A 16 7.13 -2.33 -5.40
N GLN A 17 5.96 -2.92 -5.57
CA GLN A 17 5.84 -4.36 -5.83
C GLN A 17 6.49 -4.73 -7.16
N SER A 18 6.23 -3.95 -8.21
CA SER A 18 6.88 -4.17 -9.51
C SER A 18 8.38 -4.04 -9.42
N GLU A 19 8.85 -3.02 -8.71
CA GLU A 19 10.26 -2.79 -8.51
C GLU A 19 10.91 -3.95 -7.77
N TYR A 20 10.25 -4.48 -6.74
CA TYR A 20 10.74 -5.64 -6.01
C TYR A 20 10.89 -6.87 -6.92
N PHE A 21 9.88 -7.16 -7.74
CA PHE A 21 9.96 -8.29 -8.66
C PHE A 21 11.10 -8.15 -9.65
N ARG A 22 11.44 -6.93 -10.03
CA ARG A 22 12.52 -6.68 -10.97
C ARG A 22 13.89 -6.74 -10.29
N THR A 23 14.04 -6.15 -9.12
CA THR A 23 15.34 -6.00 -8.45
C THR A 23 15.58 -6.98 -7.31
N ARG A 24 14.52 -7.51 -6.72
CA ARG A 24 14.58 -8.39 -5.54
C ARG A 24 15.30 -7.75 -4.35
N SER A 25 15.26 -6.43 -4.26
CA SER A 25 15.90 -5.68 -3.18
C SER A 25 15.13 -5.83 -1.88
N LYS A 26 15.83 -6.14 -0.80
CA LYS A 26 15.22 -6.23 0.53
C LYS A 26 14.68 -4.90 1.01
N LEU A 27 15.33 -3.79 0.61
CA LEU A 27 14.86 -2.45 0.97
C LEU A 27 13.52 -2.16 0.29
N VAL A 28 13.38 -2.56 -0.96
CA VAL A 28 12.11 -2.39 -1.69
C VAL A 28 11.03 -3.26 -1.06
N LEU A 29 11.36 -4.49 -0.69
CA LEU A 29 10.41 -5.37 0.00
C LEU A 29 9.91 -4.75 1.30
N PHE A 30 10.83 -4.19 2.08
CA PHE A 30 10.46 -3.51 3.33
C PHE A 30 9.50 -2.35 3.07
N ALA A 31 9.77 -1.55 2.04
CA ALA A 31 8.90 -0.44 1.65
C ALA A 31 7.51 -0.94 1.24
N CYS A 32 7.45 -2.07 0.51
CA CYS A 32 6.18 -2.69 0.15
C CYS A 32 5.37 -3.07 1.38
N LYS A 33 6.00 -3.70 2.36
CA LYS A 33 5.33 -4.13 3.58
C LYS A 33 4.79 -2.94 4.38
N GLU A 34 5.54 -1.85 4.43
CA GLU A 34 5.09 -0.64 5.10
C GLU A 34 3.87 -0.03 4.42
N LEU A 35 3.88 0.03 3.09
CA LEU A 35 2.75 0.52 2.32
C LEU A 35 1.53 -0.40 2.46
N GLU A 36 1.75 -1.72 2.48
CA GLU A 36 0.67 -2.69 2.68
C GLU A 36 -0.02 -2.47 4.03
N LYS A 37 0.75 -2.21 5.08
CA LYS A 37 0.18 -1.92 6.40
C LYS A 37 -0.71 -0.69 6.36
N GLN A 38 -0.28 0.36 5.67
CA GLN A 38 -1.05 1.58 5.55
C GLN A 38 -2.37 1.32 4.79
N VAL A 39 -2.30 0.61 3.68
CA VAL A 39 -3.49 0.27 2.90
C VAL A 39 -4.44 -0.61 3.72
N ASP A 40 -3.92 -1.62 4.40
CA ASP A 40 -4.72 -2.52 5.22
C ASP A 40 -5.43 -1.76 6.35
N GLY A 41 -4.74 -0.81 6.96
CA GLY A 41 -5.34 0.02 8.01
C GLY A 41 -6.50 0.86 7.49
N ILE A 42 -6.36 1.42 6.29
CA ILE A 42 -7.42 2.21 5.67
C ILE A 42 -8.60 1.33 5.30
N VAL A 43 -8.34 0.16 4.72
CA VAL A 43 -9.39 -0.79 4.36
C VAL A 43 -10.15 -1.26 5.61
N ALA A 44 -9.44 -1.55 6.68
CA ALA A 44 -10.06 -1.95 7.94
C ALA A 44 -10.96 -0.86 8.50
N THR A 45 -10.54 0.40 8.38
CA THR A 45 -11.34 1.55 8.82
C THR A 45 -12.63 1.66 8.03
N PHE A 46 -12.56 1.51 6.70
CA PHE A 46 -13.75 1.53 5.86
C PHE A 46 -14.68 0.36 6.16
N ALA A 47 -14.15 -0.82 6.37
CA ALA A 47 -14.95 -2.00 6.71
C ALA A 47 -15.68 -1.81 8.04
N ALA A 48 -15.01 -1.22 9.03
CA ALA A 48 -15.64 -0.93 10.32
C ALA A 48 -16.77 0.11 10.18
N ALA A 49 -16.56 1.10 9.33
CA ALA A 49 -17.55 2.17 9.11
C ALA A 49 -18.82 1.67 8.42
N LYS A 50 -18.76 0.55 7.73
CA LYS A 50 -19.91 -0.01 7.01
C LYS A 50 -20.85 -0.83 7.88
N LYS A 51 -20.50 -1.08 9.09
CA LYS A 51 -21.36 -1.87 9.99
C LYS A 51 -22.51 -1.08 10.60
#